data_391104269a6672cbb9aa7b0ae7ff58ef
#
_entry.id   391104269a6672cbb9aa7b0ae7ff58ef
#
_cell.length_a   1.000
_cell.length_b   1.000
_cell.length_c   1.000
_cell.angle_alpha   90.00
_cell.angle_beta   90.00
_cell.angle_gamma   90.00
#
_symmetry.space_group_name_H-M   'P 1'
#
loop_
_entity.id
_entity.type
_entity.pdbx_description
1 polymer ?
#
loop_
_entity_poly.entity_id
_entity_poly.type
_entity_poly.pdbx_seq_one_letter_code
_entity_poly.pdbx_strand_id
1 'polypeptide(L)'
;MKLQKFNSINVIPFIDVLLVLLAIVLLTSTFIARGDIPISLAKAASAKKSEIKKEFIITIKEDNTLYLNGSNISFEKLSLKVNKINKDSHIFIKSDKKADFESFVGVLDLLKSNDFSNISIITKKN
;
A
#
# COMPACT_ATOMS: atom_id res chain seq x y z
N MET A 1 -37.11 26.27 -45.66
CA MET A 1 -36.72 25.78 -45.86
C MET A 1 -35.46 25.36 -45.65
N LYS A 2 -34.65 25.59 -46.01
CA LYS A 2 -33.50 25.20 -45.89
C LYS A 2 -32.87 25.40 -44.66
N LEU A 3 -33.24 26.08 -43.84
CA LEU A 3 -32.68 26.35 -42.57
C LEU A 3 -32.59 25.16 -41.74
N GLN A 4 -33.52 24.35 -41.96
CA GLN A 4 -33.54 23.21 -41.19
C GLN A 4 -32.37 22.39 -41.35
N LYS A 5 -31.80 22.40 -42.43
CA LYS A 5 -30.65 21.61 -42.67
C LYS A 5 -29.53 21.93 -41.80
N PHE A 6 -29.40 23.14 -41.47
CA PHE A 6 -28.31 23.52 -40.64
C PHE A 6 -28.44 22.95 -39.28
N ASN A 7 -29.65 22.92 -38.85
CA ASN A 7 -29.84 22.41 -37.53
C ASN A 7 -29.53 20.97 -37.44
N SER A 8 -29.82 20.31 -38.49
CA SER A 8 -29.69 18.91 -38.43
C SER A 8 -28.27 18.49 -38.48
N ILE A 9 -27.35 19.42 -38.55
CA ILE A 9 -26.19 19.08 -38.68
C ILE A 9 -25.60 18.73 -37.56
N ASN A 10 -25.22 18.25 -37.15
CA ASN A 10 -24.12 18.07 -36.60
C ASN A 10 -24.01 17.98 -35.17
N VAL A 11 -24.99 17.38 -34.53
CA VAL A 11 -24.89 17.06 -33.15
C VAL A 11 -24.23 15.70 -33.00
N ILE A 12 -24.38 14.86 -33.99
CA ILE A 12 -23.81 13.53 -33.94
C ILE A 12 -22.30 13.52 -33.77
N PRO A 13 -21.53 14.29 -34.51
CA PRO A 13 -20.09 14.35 -34.30
C PRO A 13 -19.70 14.87 -32.92
N PHE A 14 -20.52 15.78 -32.41
CA PHE A 14 -20.25 16.32 -31.09
C PHE A 14 -20.48 15.25 -30.02
N ILE A 15 -21.53 14.50 -30.18
CA ILE A 15 -21.85 13.43 -29.26
C ILE A 15 -20.74 12.40 -29.28
N ASP A 16 -20.25 12.07 -30.44
CA ASP A 16 -19.19 11.10 -30.57
C ASP A 16 -17.93 11.53 -29.84
N VAL A 17 -17.56 12.79 -30.02
CA VAL A 17 -16.38 13.32 -29.33
C VAL A 17 -16.59 13.29 -27.83
N LEU A 18 -17.77 13.66 -27.37
CA LEU A 18 -18.06 13.66 -25.95
C LEU A 18 -18.04 12.26 -25.36
N LEU A 19 -18.54 11.29 -26.12
CA LEU A 19 -18.53 9.92 -25.66
C LEU A 19 -17.11 9.38 -25.56
N VAL A 20 -16.28 9.70 -26.52
CA VAL A 20 -14.90 9.26 -26.51
C VAL A 20 -14.16 9.89 -25.33
N LEU A 21 -14.37 11.17 -25.10
CA LEU A 21 -13.75 11.85 -24.00
C LEU A 21 -14.21 11.25 -22.66
N LEU A 22 -15.49 10.96 -22.57
CA LEU A 22 -16.02 10.36 -21.37
C LEU A 22 -15.40 8.99 -21.14
N ALA A 23 -15.26 8.21 -22.19
CA ALA A 23 -14.65 6.89 -22.07
C ALA A 23 -13.21 6.99 -21.62
N ILE A 24 -12.47 7.93 -22.15
CA ILE A 24 -11.09 8.13 -21.78
C ILE A 24 -10.98 8.52 -20.31
N VAL A 25 -11.84 9.43 -19.87
CA VAL A 25 -11.83 9.87 -18.48
C VAL A 25 -12.17 8.72 -17.54
N LEU A 26 -13.15 7.92 -17.89
CA LEU A 26 -13.54 6.80 -17.06
C LEU A 26 -12.45 5.76 -16.95
N LEU A 27 -11.80 5.47 -18.05
CA LEU A 27 -10.71 4.50 -18.04
C LEU A 27 -9.53 5.01 -17.22
N THR A 28 -9.23 6.28 -17.38
CA THR A 28 -8.13 6.88 -16.64
C THR A 28 -8.46 6.93 -15.15
N SER A 29 -9.69 7.24 -14.81
CA SER A 29 -10.12 7.26 -13.42
C SER A 29 -9.97 5.90 -12.77
N THR A 30 -10.30 4.87 -13.52
CA THR A 30 -10.19 3.52 -13.01
C THR A 30 -8.76 3.19 -12.64
N PHE A 31 -7.82 3.56 -13.50
CA PHE A 31 -6.43 3.32 -13.21
C PHE A 31 -5.96 4.13 -12.02
N ILE A 32 -6.38 5.38 -11.95
CA ILE A 32 -6.01 6.22 -10.82
C ILE A 32 -6.59 5.69 -9.54
N ALA A 33 -7.83 5.22 -9.60
CA ALA A 33 -8.50 4.70 -8.41
C ALA A 33 -7.79 3.48 -7.87
N ARG A 34 -7.27 2.65 -8.75
CA ARG A 34 -6.55 1.48 -8.29
C ARG A 34 -5.24 1.88 -7.68
N GLY A 35 -4.50 2.69 -8.37
CA GLY A 35 -3.26 3.22 -7.84
C GLY A 35 -2.16 2.24 -7.53
N ASP A 36 -2.45 0.96 -7.60
CA ASP A 36 -1.45 -0.02 -7.25
C ASP A 36 -0.66 -0.54 -8.44
N ILE A 37 -1.16 -0.36 -9.64
CA ILE A 37 -0.46 -0.84 -10.80
C ILE A 37 0.93 -0.24 -10.96
N PRO A 38 1.07 1.07 -10.93
CA PRO A 38 2.40 1.66 -11.02
C PRO A 38 3.30 1.24 -9.88
N ILE A 39 2.70 1.09 -8.70
CA ILE A 39 3.47 0.68 -7.54
C ILE A 39 3.97 -0.73 -7.71
N SER A 40 3.14 -1.61 -8.25
CA SER A 40 3.54 -2.97 -8.50
C SER A 40 4.69 -3.07 -9.47
N LEU A 41 4.63 -2.29 -10.53
CA LEU A 41 5.68 -2.32 -11.52
C LEU A 41 6.99 -1.81 -10.94
N ALA A 42 6.92 -0.74 -10.20
CA ALA A 42 8.10 -0.18 -9.57
C ALA A 42 8.68 -1.17 -8.58
N LYS A 43 7.81 -1.82 -7.85
CA LYS A 43 8.26 -2.79 -6.87
C LYS A 43 8.90 -4.00 -7.55
N ALA A 44 8.34 -4.45 -8.64
CA ALA A 44 8.90 -5.57 -9.37
C ALA A 44 10.27 -5.22 -9.92
N ALA A 45 10.42 -4.03 -10.45
CA ALA A 45 11.70 -3.61 -10.97
C ALA A 45 12.73 -3.48 -9.87
N SER A 46 12.30 -2.97 -8.73
CA SER A 46 13.19 -2.85 -7.58
C SER A 46 13.56 -4.21 -7.03
N ALA A 47 12.62 -5.12 -7.03
CA ALA A 47 12.86 -6.45 -6.48
C ALA A 47 14.00 -7.16 -7.17
N LYS A 48 14.13 -6.96 -8.46
CA LYS A 48 15.22 -7.57 -9.18
C LYS A 48 16.56 -7.07 -8.74
N LYS A 49 16.63 -5.81 -8.41
CA LYS A 49 17.88 -5.21 -8.00
C LYS A 49 18.16 -5.36 -6.53
N SER A 50 17.10 -5.48 -5.77
CA SER A 50 17.27 -5.55 -4.33
C SER A 50 16.77 -6.84 -3.78
N GLU A 51 17.07 -7.91 -4.43
CA GLU A 51 16.64 -9.19 -3.92
C GLU A 51 17.22 -9.48 -2.57
N ILE A 52 18.19 -8.71 -2.15
CA ILE A 52 18.78 -8.89 -0.85
C ILE A 52 17.91 -8.30 0.24
N LYS A 53 17.06 -7.34 -0.10
CA LYS A 53 16.22 -6.71 0.90
C LYS A 53 15.08 -7.64 1.24
N LYS A 54 14.99 -8.02 2.49
CA LYS A 54 13.92 -8.86 2.96
C LYS A 54 12.83 -8.02 3.59
N GLU A 55 11.63 -8.55 3.57
CA GLU A 55 10.51 -7.89 4.21
C GLU A 55 10.12 -8.69 5.42
N PHE A 56 9.89 -8.01 6.53
CA PHE A 56 9.44 -8.65 7.75
C PHE A 56 8.12 -8.03 8.17
N ILE A 57 7.20 -8.85 8.59
CA ILE A 57 5.90 -8.38 9.02
C ILE A 57 5.71 -8.69 10.49
N ILE A 58 5.54 -7.65 11.28
CA ILE A 58 5.27 -7.81 12.70
C ILE A 58 3.80 -7.54 12.90
N THR A 59 3.07 -8.52 13.39
CA THR A 59 1.63 -8.40 13.61
C THR A 59 1.35 -8.31 15.11
N ILE A 60 0.53 -7.34 15.48
CA ILE A 60 0.08 -7.20 16.87
C ILE A 60 -1.40 -7.51 16.89
N LYS A 61 -1.78 -8.59 17.56
CA LYS A 61 -3.16 -9.00 17.64
C LYS A 61 -3.91 -8.22 18.72
N GLU A 62 -5.21 -8.37 18.73
CA GLU A 62 -6.03 -7.62 19.70
C GLU A 62 -5.73 -7.97 21.14
N ASP A 63 -5.16 -9.14 21.39
CA ASP A 63 -4.77 -9.53 22.74
C ASP A 63 -3.30 -9.19 23.01
N ASN A 64 -2.72 -8.35 22.16
CA ASN A 64 -1.34 -7.89 22.26
C ASN A 64 -0.29 -8.98 22.02
N THR A 65 -0.72 -10.07 21.40
CA THR A 65 0.22 -11.12 21.02
C THR A 65 0.97 -10.68 19.78
N LEU A 66 2.27 -10.92 19.76
CA LEU A 66 3.11 -10.54 18.66
C LEU A 66 3.40 -11.72 17.74
N TYR A 67 3.44 -11.43 16.45
CA TYR A 67 3.77 -12.43 15.46
C TYR A 67 4.82 -11.84 14.50
N LEU A 68 5.80 -12.62 14.19
CA LEU A 68 6.80 -12.21 13.20
C LEU A 68 6.68 -13.14 12.01
N ASN A 69 6.29 -12.60 10.87
CA ASN A 69 6.06 -13.38 9.64
C ASN A 69 5.11 -14.55 9.87
N GLY A 70 4.08 -14.32 10.70
CA GLY A 70 3.08 -15.34 10.95
C GLY A 70 3.39 -16.28 12.09
N SER A 71 4.55 -16.18 12.69
CA SER A 71 4.92 -17.05 13.80
C SER A 71 4.84 -16.31 15.12
N ASN A 72 4.19 -16.91 16.09
CA ASN A 72 4.06 -16.28 17.41
C ASN A 72 5.45 -16.06 18.00
N ILE A 73 5.66 -14.89 18.56
CA ILE A 73 6.97 -14.57 19.13
C ILE A 73 6.76 -13.66 20.33
N SER A 74 7.59 -13.81 21.35
CA SER A 74 7.52 -12.95 22.51
C SER A 74 8.32 -11.68 22.23
N PHE A 75 8.06 -10.63 22.99
CA PHE A 75 8.74 -9.37 22.80
C PHE A 75 10.26 -9.54 22.98
N GLU A 76 10.66 -10.35 23.92
CA GLU A 76 12.08 -10.60 24.14
C GLU A 76 12.73 -11.26 22.93
N LYS A 77 12.07 -12.27 22.39
CA LYS A 77 12.62 -12.95 21.22
C LYS A 77 12.61 -12.05 20.00
N LEU A 78 11.61 -11.21 19.89
CA LEU A 78 11.54 -10.24 18.81
C LEU A 78 12.72 -9.29 18.89
N SER A 79 13.03 -8.83 20.10
CA SER A 79 14.14 -7.94 20.32
C SER A 79 15.46 -8.58 19.87
N LEU A 80 15.64 -9.84 20.20
CA LEU A 80 16.84 -10.56 19.81
C LEU A 80 16.92 -10.75 18.30
N LYS A 81 15.81 -11.07 17.67
CA LYS A 81 15.80 -11.25 16.22
C LYS A 81 16.01 -9.96 15.47
N VAL A 82 15.46 -8.88 15.97
CA VAL A 82 15.60 -7.58 15.33
C VAL A 82 17.05 -7.16 15.27
N ASN A 83 17.81 -7.49 16.30
CA ASN A 83 19.23 -7.15 16.31
C ASN A 83 20.00 -7.84 15.20
N LYS A 84 19.50 -8.97 14.74
CA LYS A 84 20.16 -9.74 13.70
C LYS A 84 19.68 -9.41 12.30
N ILE A 85 18.61 -8.65 12.19
CA ILE A 85 18.05 -8.29 10.90
C ILE A 85 18.84 -7.14 10.30
N ASN A 86 19.03 -7.20 8.99
CA ASN A 86 19.71 -6.12 8.29
C ASN A 86 18.89 -4.83 8.40
N LYS A 87 19.55 -3.74 8.73
CA LYS A 87 18.88 -2.45 8.95
C LYS A 87 18.22 -1.90 7.70
N ASP A 88 18.62 -2.38 6.55
CA ASP A 88 18.01 -1.94 5.30
C ASP A 88 16.72 -2.71 4.98
N SER A 89 16.39 -3.70 5.79
CA SER A 89 15.17 -4.47 5.57
C SER A 89 13.95 -3.62 5.79
N HIS A 90 12.88 -3.94 5.06
CA HIS A 90 11.63 -3.22 5.20
C HIS A 90 10.78 -3.94 6.25
N ILE A 91 10.37 -3.21 7.27
CA ILE A 91 9.57 -3.77 8.35
C ILE A 91 8.15 -3.24 8.25
N PHE A 92 7.19 -4.15 8.20
CA PHE A 92 5.78 -3.78 8.20
C PHE A 92 5.21 -4.09 9.57
N ILE A 93 4.54 -3.13 10.16
CA ILE A 93 3.86 -3.34 11.44
C ILE A 93 2.37 -3.37 11.18
N LYS A 94 1.75 -4.52 11.43
CA LYS A 94 0.30 -4.67 11.31
C LYS A 94 -0.27 -4.69 12.71
N SER A 95 -1.01 -3.68 13.07
CA SER A 95 -1.60 -3.61 14.41
C SER A 95 -3.10 -3.77 14.30
N ASP A 96 -3.67 -4.62 15.14
CA ASP A 96 -5.10 -4.76 15.19
C ASP A 96 -5.69 -3.51 15.82
N LYS A 97 -6.88 -3.15 15.37
CA LYS A 97 -7.54 -1.98 15.87
C LYS A 97 -7.71 -2.00 17.39
N LYS A 98 -7.89 -3.17 17.95
CA LYS A 98 -8.12 -3.33 19.38
C LYS A 98 -6.86 -3.57 20.19
N ALA A 99 -5.72 -3.66 19.53
CA ALA A 99 -4.47 -3.85 20.26
C ALA A 99 -4.15 -2.59 21.07
N ASP A 100 -3.43 -2.76 22.17
CA ASP A 100 -3.05 -1.62 22.98
C ASP A 100 -2.05 -0.74 22.26
N PHE A 101 -2.24 0.55 22.38
CA PHE A 101 -1.31 1.48 21.77
C PHE A 101 0.09 1.31 22.36
N GLU A 102 0.14 0.93 23.63
CA GLU A 102 1.41 0.69 24.30
C GLU A 102 2.21 -0.43 23.63
N SER A 103 1.54 -1.49 23.21
CA SER A 103 2.20 -2.58 22.51
C SER A 103 2.77 -2.11 21.18
N PHE A 104 2.01 -1.29 20.47
CA PHE A 104 2.43 -0.75 19.20
C PHE A 104 3.66 0.14 19.38
N VAL A 105 3.61 1.04 20.36
CA VAL A 105 4.71 1.94 20.62
C VAL A 105 5.96 1.17 21.04
N GLY A 106 5.79 0.10 21.82
CA GLY A 106 6.91 -0.72 22.23
C GLY A 106 7.64 -1.33 21.05
N VAL A 107 6.87 -1.84 20.08
CA VAL A 107 7.47 -2.43 18.87
C VAL A 107 8.15 -1.34 18.05
N LEU A 108 7.49 -0.22 17.87
CA LEU A 108 8.05 0.87 17.10
C LEU A 108 9.33 1.38 17.72
N ASP A 109 9.34 1.53 19.02
CA ASP A 109 10.51 1.99 19.75
C ASP A 109 11.67 1.01 19.62
N LEU A 110 11.35 -0.29 19.68
CA LEU A 110 12.36 -1.32 19.50
C LEU A 110 13.03 -1.20 18.13
N LEU A 111 12.23 -0.98 17.10
CA LEU A 111 12.76 -0.86 15.75
C LEU A 111 13.58 0.42 15.59
N LYS A 112 13.11 1.51 16.15
CA LYS A 112 13.85 2.77 16.07
C LYS A 112 15.16 2.69 16.84
N SER A 113 15.17 2.01 17.97
CA SER A 113 16.38 1.84 18.74
C SER A 113 17.44 1.04 17.99
N ASN A 114 17.01 0.22 17.05
CA ASN A 114 17.93 -0.58 16.25
C ASN A 114 18.22 0.06 14.90
N ASP A 115 17.89 1.33 14.75
CA ASP A 115 18.21 2.11 13.56
C ASP A 115 17.51 1.66 12.26
N PHE A 116 16.35 1.04 12.38
CA PHE A 116 15.57 0.73 11.19
C PHE A 116 14.90 1.99 10.72
N SER A 117 15.02 2.29 9.45
CA SER A 117 14.38 3.46 8.86
C SER A 117 13.26 3.12 7.90
N ASN A 118 13.25 1.90 7.38
CA ASN A 118 12.23 1.49 6.43
C ASN A 118 11.07 0.79 7.14
N ILE A 119 10.29 1.56 7.87
CA ILE A 119 9.17 1.02 8.62
C ILE A 119 7.86 1.51 8.03
N SER A 120 6.96 0.60 7.75
CA SER A 120 5.63 0.94 7.27
C SER A 120 4.61 0.41 8.25
N ILE A 121 3.59 1.20 8.51
CA ILE A 121 2.56 0.83 9.46
C ILE A 121 1.28 0.55 8.70
N ILE A 122 0.71 -0.61 8.93
CA ILE A 122 -0.53 -1.02 8.28
C ILE A 122 -1.58 -1.19 9.36
N THR A 123 -2.65 -0.45 9.26
CA THR A 123 -3.74 -0.60 10.22
C THR A 123 -4.85 -1.39 9.55
N LYS A 124 -5.39 -2.34 10.29
CA LYS A 124 -6.47 -3.14 9.77
C LYS A 124 -7.77 -2.42 10.00
N LYS A 125 -8.53 -2.24 8.94
CA LYS A 125 -9.85 -1.66 9.07
C LYS A 125 -10.85 -2.76 9.20
N ASN A 126 -11.73 -2.62 10.09
CA ASN A 126 -12.84 -3.58 10.18
C ASN A 126 -14.10 -2.95 9.73
#